data_92478e4c691febafdca168749634f2f2
#
_entry.id   92478e4c691febafdca168749634f2f2
#
_cell.length_a   1.000
_cell.length_b   1.000
_cell.length_c   1.000
_cell.angle_alpha   90.00
_cell.angle_beta   90.00
_cell.angle_gamma   90.00
#
_symmetry.space_group_name_H-M   'P 1'
#
loop_
_entity.id
_entity.type
_entity.pdbx_description
1 polymer ?
#
loop_
_entity_poly.entity_id
_entity_poly.type
_entity_poly.pdbx_seq_one_letter_code
_entity_poly.pdbx_strand_id
1 'polypeptide(L)'
;MAVGLRPCRRSWQTRDRYTERMANEVEIKFRIADRKALEESLRANQFREKTASTHELNTLYDFPGSKLRGRGELLRIREFGGKWKVTHKAKGKAGKHKSRKETETSIGDGQKLEEIFEALGLKPSFRYEKFRAEWTDGKGDVVLDHTPVGEFGEIEGEPDWIDHVAKLLGISEDQYITSSYAELFQQFVRSSNRKAANMTFAECGTK
;
A
#
# COMPACT_ATOMS: atom_id res chain seq x y z
N MET A 1 -26.64 13.08 -60.05
CA MET A 1 -25.28 13.13 -59.55
C MET A 1 -25.35 12.74 -58.07
N ALA A 2 -24.95 11.52 -57.70
CA ALA A 2 -24.98 11.02 -56.34
C ALA A 2 -23.57 11.15 -55.76
N VAL A 3 -23.40 11.97 -54.71
CA VAL A 3 -22.15 12.14 -54.01
C VAL A 3 -22.03 11.03 -52.95
N GLY A 4 -21.13 10.06 -53.20
CA GLY A 4 -20.87 9.00 -52.29
C GLY A 4 -20.03 9.45 -51.07
N LEU A 5 -20.61 9.40 -49.89
CA LEU A 5 -19.91 9.57 -48.62
C LEU A 5 -19.11 8.28 -48.30
N ARG A 6 -17.78 8.38 -48.31
CA ARG A 6 -16.91 7.32 -47.86
C ARG A 6 -16.89 7.28 -46.30
N PRO A 7 -17.08 6.12 -45.67
CA PRO A 7 -16.96 6.03 -44.23
C PRO A 7 -15.47 6.12 -43.82
N CYS A 8 -15.18 7.10 -42.94
CA CYS A 8 -13.88 7.24 -42.29
C CYS A 8 -13.64 6.06 -41.34
N ARG A 9 -12.89 5.06 -41.78
CA ARG A 9 -12.39 3.99 -40.91
C ARG A 9 -11.25 4.57 -40.08
N ARG A 10 -11.55 5.09 -38.90
CA ARG A 10 -10.52 5.28 -37.86
C ARG A 10 -10.23 3.91 -37.24
N SER A 11 -9.07 3.37 -37.55
CA SER A 11 -8.52 2.19 -36.89
C SER A 11 -8.17 2.55 -35.46
N TRP A 12 -9.00 2.13 -34.50
CA TRP A 12 -8.65 2.10 -33.08
C TRP A 12 -7.74 0.90 -32.85
N GLN A 13 -6.47 1.01 -33.21
CA GLN A 13 -5.43 0.05 -32.86
C GLN A 13 -4.34 0.79 -32.09
N THR A 14 -4.61 1.06 -30.84
CA THR A 14 -3.61 1.04 -29.77
C THR A 14 -4.27 0.34 -28.58
N ARG A 15 -4.27 -0.97 -28.61
CA ARG A 15 -4.36 -1.75 -27.38
C ARG A 15 -3.03 -1.54 -26.67
N ASP A 16 -2.90 -0.45 -25.91
CA ASP A 16 -1.99 -0.43 -24.79
C ASP A 16 -2.43 -1.57 -23.89
N ARG A 17 -1.53 -2.53 -23.77
CA ARG A 17 -1.71 -3.66 -22.86
C ARG A 17 -1.65 -3.09 -21.45
N TYR A 18 -2.75 -2.58 -20.96
CA TYR A 18 -3.02 -2.56 -19.53
C TYR A 18 -3.12 -4.03 -19.10
N THR A 19 -1.99 -4.62 -18.78
CA THR A 19 -1.98 -5.84 -17.99
C THR A 19 -2.45 -5.42 -16.61
N GLU A 20 -3.79 -5.43 -16.41
CA GLU A 20 -4.36 -5.55 -15.08
C GLU A 20 -3.75 -6.81 -14.46
N ARG A 21 -2.71 -6.65 -13.69
CA ARG A 21 -2.36 -7.65 -12.69
C ARG A 21 -3.49 -7.60 -11.67
N MET A 22 -4.48 -8.46 -11.86
CA MET A 22 -5.37 -8.90 -10.80
C MET A 22 -4.51 -9.80 -9.89
N ALA A 23 -3.58 -9.20 -9.16
CA ALA A 23 -2.70 -9.93 -8.28
C ALA A 23 -3.38 -10.08 -6.92
N ASN A 24 -3.42 -11.31 -6.41
CA ASN A 24 -3.57 -11.48 -4.98
C ASN A 24 -2.28 -10.92 -4.34
N GLU A 25 -2.39 -9.82 -3.64
CA GLU A 25 -1.33 -9.31 -2.79
C GLU A 25 -1.13 -10.31 -1.64
N VAL A 26 0.07 -10.83 -1.51
CA VAL A 26 0.46 -11.69 -0.38
C VAL A 26 1.63 -11.04 0.32
N GLU A 27 1.49 -10.79 1.61
CA GLU A 27 2.46 -10.08 2.42
C GLU A 27 2.58 -10.63 3.83
N ILE A 28 3.73 -10.42 4.45
CA ILE A 28 3.91 -10.39 5.90
C ILE A 28 4.44 -9.02 6.31
N LYS A 29 4.16 -8.64 7.55
CA LYS A 29 4.72 -7.45 8.19
C LYS A 29 5.48 -7.87 9.44
N PHE A 30 6.52 -7.14 9.82
CA PHE A 30 7.30 -7.36 11.04
C PHE A 30 7.82 -6.03 11.61
N ARG A 31 8.26 -6.01 12.87
CA ARG A 31 8.92 -4.84 13.44
C ARG A 31 10.40 -4.85 13.11
N ILE A 32 10.93 -3.68 12.75
CA ILE A 32 12.37 -3.49 12.54
C ILE A 32 12.96 -3.00 13.85
N ALA A 33 13.87 -3.77 14.42
CA ALA A 33 14.63 -3.40 15.62
C ALA A 33 15.83 -2.51 15.29
N ASP A 34 16.54 -2.81 14.19
CA ASP A 34 17.68 -2.07 13.68
C ASP A 34 17.57 -1.97 12.15
N ARG A 35 17.18 -0.79 11.67
CA ARG A 35 17.01 -0.52 10.25
C ARG A 35 18.32 -0.64 9.48
N LYS A 36 19.41 -0.14 10.05
CA LYS A 36 20.72 -0.15 9.38
C LYS A 36 21.24 -1.58 9.20
N ALA A 37 21.15 -2.40 10.24
CA ALA A 37 21.53 -3.81 10.15
C ALA A 37 20.67 -4.56 9.11
N LEU A 38 19.37 -4.27 9.04
CA LEU A 38 18.47 -4.87 8.04
C LEU A 38 18.86 -4.45 6.61
N GLU A 39 19.16 -3.17 6.37
CA GLU A 39 19.61 -2.69 5.06
C GLU A 39 20.96 -3.32 4.65
N GLU A 40 21.89 -3.47 5.59
CA GLU A 40 23.16 -4.18 5.35
C GLU A 40 22.92 -5.65 4.98
N SER A 41 22.01 -6.32 5.69
CA SER A 41 21.61 -7.70 5.40
C SER A 41 20.97 -7.83 4.01
N LEU A 42 20.08 -6.90 3.63
CA LEU A 42 19.49 -6.88 2.29
C LEU A 42 20.55 -6.76 1.21
N ARG A 43 21.51 -5.84 1.35
CA ARG A 43 22.63 -5.68 0.38
C ARG A 43 23.49 -6.94 0.30
N ALA A 44 23.82 -7.54 1.45
CA ALA A 44 24.62 -8.77 1.51
C ALA A 44 23.92 -9.94 0.80
N ASN A 45 22.59 -9.95 0.78
CA ASN A 45 21.77 -10.96 0.12
C ASN A 45 21.30 -10.54 -1.29
N GLN A 46 22.02 -9.61 -1.93
CA GLN A 46 21.81 -9.19 -3.32
C GLN A 46 20.48 -8.48 -3.61
N PHE A 47 19.79 -7.98 -2.60
CA PHE A 47 18.70 -7.06 -2.81
C PHE A 47 19.27 -5.70 -3.26
N ARG A 48 18.59 -5.08 -4.20
CA ARG A 48 18.90 -3.72 -4.66
C ARG A 48 17.80 -2.76 -4.20
N GLU A 49 18.20 -1.58 -3.83
CA GLU A 49 17.25 -0.51 -3.52
C GLU A 49 16.53 -0.09 -4.82
N LYS A 50 15.21 -0.24 -4.85
CA LYS A 50 14.32 0.11 -5.95
C LYS A 50 13.83 1.55 -5.81
N THR A 51 13.52 1.93 -4.58
CA THR A 51 13.07 3.27 -4.21
C THR A 51 13.74 3.66 -2.89
N ALA A 52 14.46 4.77 -2.89
CA ALA A 52 15.02 5.33 -1.66
C ALA A 52 13.90 5.80 -0.72
N SER A 53 14.24 6.04 0.56
CA SER A 53 13.26 6.48 1.56
C SER A 53 12.51 7.73 1.07
N THR A 54 11.24 7.55 0.76
CA THR A 54 10.37 8.54 0.12
C THR A 54 9.09 8.68 0.93
N HIS A 55 8.63 9.92 1.11
CA HIS A 55 7.37 10.20 1.81
C HIS A 55 6.18 9.62 1.05
N GLU A 56 5.31 8.97 1.79
CA GLU A 56 4.06 8.38 1.33
C GLU A 56 2.91 8.88 2.18
N LEU A 57 1.89 9.49 1.55
CA LEU A 57 0.66 9.89 2.19
C LEU A 57 -0.50 9.08 1.65
N ASN A 58 -1.33 8.57 2.56
CA ASN A 58 -2.49 7.74 2.24
C ASN A 58 -3.74 8.33 2.87
N THR A 59 -4.81 8.44 2.08
CA THR A 59 -6.15 8.76 2.57
C THR A 59 -7.09 7.59 2.26
N LEU A 60 -7.68 7.02 3.30
CA LEU A 60 -8.73 6.01 3.17
C LEU A 60 -10.09 6.69 3.09
N TYR A 61 -10.91 6.22 2.17
CA TYR A 61 -12.27 6.70 1.95
C TYR A 61 -13.29 5.64 2.30
N ASP A 62 -14.42 6.07 2.87
CA ASP A 62 -15.55 5.20 3.15
C ASP A 62 -16.87 5.99 3.01
N PHE A 63 -17.96 5.27 2.86
CA PHE A 63 -19.29 5.84 2.98
C PHE A 63 -19.65 6.09 4.45
N PRO A 64 -20.56 7.03 4.75
CA PRO A 64 -21.11 7.20 6.08
C PRO A 64 -21.58 5.86 6.64
N GLY A 65 -21.23 5.59 7.92
CA GLY A 65 -21.49 4.31 8.56
C GLY A 65 -20.45 3.23 8.27
N SER A 66 -19.30 3.57 7.73
CA SER A 66 -18.15 2.66 7.51
C SER A 66 -18.51 1.41 6.68
N LYS A 67 -19.23 1.61 5.59
CA LYS A 67 -19.79 0.51 4.78
C LYS A 67 -18.73 -0.39 4.14
N LEU A 68 -17.63 0.21 3.62
CA LEU A 68 -16.51 -0.55 3.04
C LEU A 68 -15.77 -1.32 4.15
N ARG A 69 -15.42 -0.63 5.23
CA ARG A 69 -14.76 -1.24 6.39
C ARG A 69 -15.60 -2.37 6.99
N GLY A 70 -16.92 -2.19 7.09
CA GLY A 70 -17.86 -3.22 7.58
C GLY A 70 -17.85 -4.49 6.74
N ARG A 71 -17.50 -4.40 5.44
CA ARG A 71 -17.31 -5.55 4.53
C ARG A 71 -15.88 -6.07 4.49
N GLY A 72 -14.96 -5.45 5.24
CA GLY A 72 -13.53 -5.76 5.21
C GLY A 72 -12.81 -5.22 3.97
N GLU A 73 -13.43 -4.28 3.27
CA GLU A 73 -12.88 -3.62 2.09
C GLU A 73 -12.18 -2.31 2.45
N LEU A 74 -11.32 -1.83 1.55
CA LEU A 74 -10.61 -0.57 1.69
C LEU A 74 -10.55 0.14 0.33
N LEU A 75 -10.81 1.44 0.33
CA LEU A 75 -10.59 2.34 -0.80
C LEU A 75 -9.58 3.40 -0.38
N ARG A 76 -8.48 3.54 -1.13
CA ARG A 76 -7.35 4.40 -0.79
C ARG A 76 -6.94 5.26 -1.97
N ILE A 77 -6.66 6.53 -1.70
CA ILE A 77 -5.84 7.37 -2.57
C ILE A 77 -4.47 7.49 -1.90
N ARG A 78 -3.41 7.26 -2.67
CA ARG A 78 -2.02 7.32 -2.21
C ARG A 78 -1.23 8.31 -3.06
N GLU A 79 -0.48 9.17 -2.38
CA GLU A 79 0.61 9.94 -2.97
C GLU A 79 1.95 9.33 -2.52
N PHE A 80 2.82 9.04 -3.48
CA PHE A 80 4.15 8.49 -3.23
C PHE A 80 5.14 9.05 -4.24
N GLY A 81 6.10 9.86 -3.77
CA GLY A 81 7.09 10.50 -4.63
C GLY A 81 6.47 11.37 -5.74
N GLY A 82 5.40 12.09 -5.44
CA GLY A 82 4.66 12.94 -6.38
C GLY A 82 3.80 12.19 -7.40
N LYS A 83 3.64 10.87 -7.23
CA LYS A 83 2.77 10.04 -8.08
C LYS A 83 1.54 9.62 -7.29
N TRP A 84 0.40 9.65 -7.96
CA TRP A 84 -0.88 9.31 -7.36
C TRP A 84 -1.39 7.97 -7.85
N LYS A 85 -1.99 7.23 -6.93
CA LYS A 85 -2.65 5.95 -7.20
C LYS A 85 -3.95 5.85 -6.44
N VAL A 86 -4.92 5.18 -7.03
CA VAL A 86 -6.14 4.74 -6.35
C VAL A 86 -6.15 3.23 -6.25
N THR A 87 -6.48 2.72 -5.06
CA THR A 87 -6.45 1.29 -4.75
C THR A 87 -7.75 0.88 -4.10
N HIS A 88 -8.38 -0.17 -4.60
CA HIS A 88 -9.42 -0.92 -3.90
C HIS A 88 -8.86 -2.26 -3.46
N LYS A 89 -8.98 -2.56 -2.16
CA LYS A 89 -8.61 -3.87 -1.59
C LYS A 89 -9.87 -4.57 -1.10
N ALA A 90 -10.10 -5.78 -1.57
CA ALA A 90 -11.21 -6.62 -1.14
C ALA A 90 -10.97 -7.19 0.28
N LYS A 91 -11.96 -7.87 0.83
CA LYS A 91 -11.83 -8.58 2.11
C LYS A 91 -10.67 -9.57 2.06
N GLY A 92 -9.75 -9.43 3.00
CA GLY A 92 -8.59 -10.32 3.13
C GLY A 92 -8.98 -11.70 3.66
N LYS A 93 -8.13 -12.67 3.36
CA LYS A 93 -8.15 -14.01 3.98
C LYS A 93 -7.13 -14.02 5.11
N ALA A 94 -7.54 -14.51 6.27
CA ALA A 94 -6.64 -14.75 7.38
C ALA A 94 -5.80 -16.02 7.12
N GLY A 95 -4.53 -15.99 7.51
CA GLY A 95 -3.58 -17.10 7.37
C GLY A 95 -2.21 -16.69 7.89
N LYS A 96 -1.20 -17.55 7.69
CA LYS A 96 0.20 -17.25 7.97
C LYS A 96 0.65 -15.98 7.23
N HIS A 97 0.28 -15.87 5.95
CA HIS A 97 0.42 -14.68 5.13
C HIS A 97 -0.93 -14.00 4.98
N LYS A 98 -0.93 -12.68 4.98
CA LYS A 98 -2.12 -11.91 4.64
C LYS A 98 -2.27 -11.89 3.13
N SER A 99 -3.44 -12.30 2.63
CA SER A 99 -3.73 -12.33 1.20
C SER A 99 -5.08 -11.67 0.91
N ARG A 100 -5.12 -10.84 -0.14
CA ARG A 100 -6.36 -10.23 -0.64
C ARG A 100 -6.24 -9.78 -2.08
N LYS A 101 -7.39 -9.75 -2.76
CA LYS A 101 -7.49 -9.17 -4.10
C LYS A 101 -7.32 -7.66 -4.01
N GLU A 102 -6.41 -7.15 -4.83
CA GLU A 102 -6.16 -5.74 -4.99
C GLU A 102 -6.41 -5.30 -6.44
N THR A 103 -7.01 -4.12 -6.60
CA THR A 103 -7.16 -3.44 -7.88
C THR A 103 -6.60 -2.04 -7.70
N GLU A 104 -5.52 -1.74 -8.41
CA GLU A 104 -4.81 -0.47 -8.32
C GLU A 104 -4.58 0.12 -9.70
N THR A 105 -4.69 1.45 -9.82
CA THR A 105 -4.32 2.18 -11.02
C THR A 105 -3.69 3.52 -10.69
N SER A 106 -2.81 3.99 -11.57
CA SER A 106 -2.25 5.35 -11.49
C SER A 106 -3.30 6.37 -11.93
N ILE A 107 -3.28 7.52 -11.28
CA ILE A 107 -4.15 8.66 -11.60
C ILE A 107 -3.29 9.91 -11.79
N GLY A 108 -3.72 10.79 -12.67
CA GLY A 108 -2.97 12.01 -12.99
C GLY A 108 -3.12 13.11 -11.94
N ASP A 109 -4.23 13.12 -11.22
CA ASP A 109 -4.57 14.15 -10.22
C ASP A 109 -5.36 13.54 -9.08
N GLY A 110 -4.67 13.35 -7.94
CA GLY A 110 -5.28 12.76 -6.75
C GLY A 110 -6.30 13.68 -6.10
N GLN A 111 -6.06 14.99 -6.12
CA GLN A 111 -6.97 15.97 -5.50
C GLN A 111 -8.32 16.01 -6.24
N LYS A 112 -8.28 15.95 -7.57
CA LYS A 112 -9.52 15.86 -8.37
C LYS A 112 -10.28 14.56 -8.11
N LEU A 113 -9.58 13.45 -7.88
CA LEU A 113 -10.25 12.22 -7.51
C LEU A 113 -10.85 12.28 -6.10
N GLU A 114 -10.21 12.97 -5.16
CA GLU A 114 -10.79 13.25 -3.83
C GLU A 114 -12.10 14.04 -3.94
N GLU A 115 -12.14 15.11 -4.76
CA GLU A 115 -13.36 15.89 -5.03
C GLU A 115 -14.47 15.00 -5.61
N ILE A 116 -14.13 14.10 -6.55
CA ILE A 116 -15.08 13.12 -7.13
C ILE A 116 -15.62 12.18 -6.05
N PHE A 117 -14.76 11.63 -5.21
CA PHE A 117 -15.18 10.74 -4.13
C PHE A 117 -16.14 11.43 -3.16
N GLU A 118 -15.85 12.67 -2.79
CA GLU A 118 -16.72 13.45 -1.92
C GLU A 118 -18.08 13.76 -2.58
N ALA A 119 -18.08 14.08 -3.88
CA ALA A 119 -19.32 14.29 -4.65
C ALA A 119 -20.17 13.01 -4.74
N LEU A 120 -19.55 11.83 -4.74
CA LEU A 120 -20.21 10.52 -4.71
C LEU A 120 -20.63 10.10 -3.28
N GLY A 121 -20.36 10.93 -2.27
CA GLY A 121 -20.77 10.70 -0.89
C GLY A 121 -19.78 9.89 -0.05
N LEU A 122 -18.58 9.59 -0.57
CA LEU A 122 -17.50 9.07 0.24
C LEU A 122 -16.87 10.20 1.07
N LYS A 123 -16.29 9.84 2.22
CA LYS A 123 -15.59 10.79 3.08
C LYS A 123 -14.24 10.20 3.49
N PRO A 124 -13.21 11.06 3.70
CA PRO A 124 -11.99 10.62 4.35
C PRO A 124 -12.32 9.98 5.70
N SER A 125 -11.86 8.76 5.92
CA SER A 125 -12.13 7.99 7.14
C SER A 125 -10.88 7.79 8.00
N PHE A 126 -9.70 7.84 7.38
CA PHE A 126 -8.41 7.72 8.06
C PHE A 126 -7.29 8.18 7.15
N ARG A 127 -6.35 8.97 7.68
CA ARG A 127 -5.11 9.34 7.00
C ARG A 127 -3.91 8.72 7.70
N TYR A 128 -2.93 8.30 6.92
CA TYR A 128 -1.65 7.87 7.46
C TYR A 128 -0.52 8.21 6.52
N GLU A 129 0.64 8.50 7.12
CA GLU A 129 1.86 8.78 6.39
C GLU A 129 3.01 7.94 6.91
N LYS A 130 4.03 7.82 6.10
CA LYS A 130 5.27 7.12 6.41
C LYS A 130 6.37 7.53 5.43
N PHE A 131 7.60 7.21 5.76
CA PHE A 131 8.69 7.20 4.81
C PHE A 131 8.98 5.75 4.41
N ARG A 132 8.86 5.43 3.13
CA ARG A 132 8.99 4.09 2.58
C ARG A 132 10.24 3.97 1.72
N ALA A 133 11.06 2.95 1.99
CA ALA A 133 12.09 2.47 1.09
C ALA A 133 11.70 1.09 0.55
N GLU A 134 11.97 0.83 -0.74
CA GLU A 134 11.64 -0.44 -1.38
C GLU A 134 12.90 -1.12 -1.88
N TRP A 135 13.04 -2.41 -1.60
CA TRP A 135 14.15 -3.28 -1.99
C TRP A 135 13.64 -4.49 -2.75
N THR A 136 14.37 -4.99 -3.74
CA THR A 136 13.95 -6.14 -4.55
C THR A 136 15.13 -7.00 -4.97
N ASP A 137 14.89 -8.32 -5.08
CA ASP A 137 15.77 -9.28 -5.76
C ASP A 137 15.26 -9.63 -7.18
N GLY A 138 14.15 -9.00 -7.60
CA GLY A 138 13.47 -9.24 -8.87
C GLY A 138 12.37 -10.31 -8.82
N LYS A 139 12.17 -11.00 -7.69
CA LYS A 139 11.10 -12.00 -7.47
C LYS A 139 9.98 -11.44 -6.60
N GLY A 140 10.33 -10.56 -5.66
CA GLY A 140 9.41 -9.88 -4.78
C GLY A 140 10.03 -8.60 -4.22
N ASP A 141 9.34 -7.96 -3.31
CA ASP A 141 9.77 -6.70 -2.71
C ASP A 141 9.88 -6.83 -1.17
N VAL A 142 10.92 -6.24 -0.60
CA VAL A 142 11.07 -5.99 0.83
C VAL A 142 10.97 -4.49 1.06
N VAL A 143 10.06 -4.10 1.92
CA VAL A 143 9.73 -2.70 2.17
C VAL A 143 10.12 -2.32 3.59
N LEU A 144 10.71 -1.15 3.77
CA LEU A 144 11.08 -0.60 5.07
C LEU A 144 10.31 0.70 5.28
N ASP A 145 9.41 0.70 6.26
CA ASP A 145 8.53 1.80 6.59
C ASP A 145 8.91 2.44 7.93
N HIS A 146 9.30 3.71 7.88
CA HIS A 146 9.35 4.58 9.07
C HIS A 146 7.98 5.25 9.23
N THR A 147 7.29 4.94 10.31
CA THR A 147 5.93 5.41 10.56
C THR A 147 5.82 6.18 11.88
N PRO A 148 4.78 7.00 12.09
CA PRO A 148 4.54 7.67 13.37
C PRO A 148 4.41 6.71 14.58
N VAL A 149 4.21 5.42 14.34
CA VAL A 149 3.99 4.42 15.40
C VAL A 149 5.10 3.35 15.47
N GLY A 150 6.20 3.58 14.75
CA GLY A 150 7.40 2.75 14.79
C GLY A 150 7.92 2.33 13.42
N GLU A 151 8.98 1.52 13.44
CA GLU A 151 9.64 0.97 12.25
C GLU A 151 9.05 -0.39 11.89
N PHE A 152 8.67 -0.58 10.64
CA PHE A 152 8.10 -1.83 10.16
C PHE A 152 8.74 -2.25 8.84
N GLY A 153 8.88 -3.55 8.65
CA GLY A 153 9.17 -4.15 7.36
C GLY A 153 7.97 -4.89 6.82
N GLU A 154 7.86 -4.94 5.50
CA GLU A 154 6.91 -5.80 4.78
C GLU A 154 7.70 -6.65 3.79
N ILE A 155 7.34 -7.93 3.63
CA ILE A 155 7.85 -8.81 2.58
C ILE A 155 6.65 -9.20 1.73
N GLU A 156 6.69 -8.87 0.44
CA GLU A 156 5.58 -9.03 -0.50
C GLU A 156 6.02 -9.85 -1.71
N GLY A 157 5.31 -10.95 -2.01
CA GLY A 157 5.62 -11.84 -3.12
C GLY A 157 4.89 -13.17 -3.05
N GLU A 158 5.45 -14.20 -3.71
CA GLU A 158 4.94 -15.57 -3.60
C GLU A 158 5.20 -16.15 -2.20
N PRO A 159 4.27 -16.94 -1.62
CA PRO A 159 4.37 -17.44 -0.25
C PRO A 159 5.71 -18.10 0.12
N ASP A 160 6.19 -19.01 -0.72
CA ASP A 160 7.45 -19.73 -0.50
C ASP A 160 8.67 -18.80 -0.53
N TRP A 161 8.62 -17.77 -1.37
CA TRP A 161 9.65 -16.74 -1.45
C TRP A 161 9.61 -15.84 -0.19
N ILE A 162 8.43 -15.46 0.27
CA ILE A 162 8.26 -14.69 1.52
C ILE A 162 8.90 -15.44 2.69
N ASP A 163 8.58 -16.73 2.84
CA ASP A 163 9.13 -17.57 3.93
C ASP A 163 10.65 -17.72 3.83
N HIS A 164 11.17 -17.89 2.62
CA HIS A 164 12.62 -17.95 2.38
C HIS A 164 13.30 -16.64 2.78
N VAL A 165 12.78 -15.49 2.34
CA VAL A 165 13.36 -14.18 2.64
C VAL A 165 13.25 -13.84 4.13
N ALA A 166 12.11 -14.13 4.77
CA ALA A 166 11.96 -13.94 6.20
C ALA A 166 13.04 -14.71 6.98
N LYS A 167 13.26 -15.99 6.65
CA LYS A 167 14.31 -16.81 7.26
C LYS A 167 15.70 -16.24 6.99
N LEU A 168 15.96 -15.78 5.77
CA LEU A 168 17.24 -15.17 5.35
C LEU A 168 17.55 -13.90 6.17
N LEU A 169 16.54 -13.13 6.50
CA LEU A 169 16.64 -11.90 7.28
C LEU A 169 16.53 -12.14 8.81
N GLY A 170 16.44 -13.42 9.25
CA GLY A 170 16.35 -13.77 10.66
C GLY A 170 15.00 -13.47 11.31
N ILE A 171 13.93 -13.37 10.52
CA ILE A 171 12.57 -13.08 10.98
C ILE A 171 11.83 -14.40 11.16
N SER A 172 11.44 -14.72 12.39
CA SER A 172 10.67 -15.92 12.72
C SER A 172 9.16 -15.70 12.58
N GLU A 173 8.40 -16.77 12.44
CA GLU A 173 6.95 -16.69 12.19
C GLU A 173 6.16 -16.03 13.32
N ASP A 174 6.63 -16.14 14.56
CA ASP A 174 6.02 -15.48 15.73
C ASP A 174 6.17 -13.95 15.70
N GLN A 175 7.09 -13.44 14.89
CA GLN A 175 7.25 -12.00 14.64
C GLN A 175 6.34 -11.46 13.54
N TYR A 176 5.59 -12.33 12.85
CA TYR A 176 4.69 -11.90 11.79
C TYR A 176 3.50 -11.12 12.32
N ILE A 177 3.28 -9.95 11.75
CA ILE A 177 2.19 -9.04 12.09
C ILE A 177 1.18 -9.06 10.95
N THR A 178 -0.04 -9.51 11.23
CA THR A 178 -1.15 -9.50 10.26
C THR A 178 -1.99 -8.22 10.34
N SER A 179 -1.77 -7.40 11.38
CA SER A 179 -2.49 -6.16 11.60
C SER A 179 -2.20 -5.11 10.51
N SER A 180 -3.23 -4.38 10.12
CA SER A 180 -3.11 -3.20 9.27
C SER A 180 -2.50 -2.02 10.02
N TYR A 181 -2.00 -1.00 9.30
CA TYR A 181 -1.51 0.24 9.92
C TYR A 181 -2.60 0.95 10.74
N ALA A 182 -3.86 0.88 10.33
CA ALA A 182 -4.96 1.43 11.12
C ALA A 182 -5.14 0.70 12.46
N GLU A 183 -4.97 -0.62 12.51
CA GLU A 183 -5.02 -1.40 13.75
C GLU A 183 -3.80 -1.15 14.63
N LEU A 184 -2.60 -1.08 14.07
CA LEU A 184 -1.37 -0.72 14.79
C LEU A 184 -1.47 0.68 15.38
N PHE A 185 -2.03 1.63 14.65
CA PHE A 185 -2.29 2.97 15.15
C PHE A 185 -3.29 2.98 16.31
N GLN A 186 -4.38 2.21 16.22
CA GLN A 186 -5.34 2.10 17.33
C GLN A 186 -4.69 1.52 18.59
N GLN A 187 -3.80 0.51 18.44
CA GLN A 187 -3.04 -0.04 19.56
C GLN A 187 -2.13 1.03 20.18
N PHE A 188 -1.41 1.80 19.34
CA PHE A 188 -0.55 2.90 19.78
C PHE A 188 -1.33 3.98 20.55
N VAL A 189 -2.47 4.43 20.04
CA VAL A 189 -3.31 5.43 20.69
C VAL A 189 -3.79 4.96 22.07
N ARG A 190 -4.22 3.68 22.17
CA ARG A 190 -4.64 3.10 23.46
C ARG A 190 -3.50 3.00 24.47
N SER A 191 -2.31 2.60 24.04
CA SER A 191 -1.15 2.41 24.94
C SER A 191 -0.50 3.72 25.34
N SER A 192 -0.51 4.74 24.47
CA SER A 192 0.16 6.03 24.71
C SER A 192 -0.75 7.09 25.32
N ASN A 193 -2.03 6.81 25.50
CA ASN A 193 -3.06 7.77 25.96
C ASN A 193 -3.10 9.07 25.13
N ARG A 194 -2.74 9.00 23.84
CA ARG A 194 -2.70 10.14 22.92
C ARG A 194 -4.07 10.32 22.25
N LYS A 195 -4.39 11.59 21.96
CA LYS A 195 -5.60 11.96 21.21
C LYS A 195 -5.19 12.27 19.77
N ALA A 196 -5.05 11.26 18.94
CA ALA A 196 -4.79 11.39 17.52
C ALA A 196 -5.92 10.70 16.73
N ALA A 197 -6.39 11.33 15.67
CA ALA A 197 -7.40 10.76 14.78
C ALA A 197 -6.76 10.06 13.57
N ASN A 198 -5.57 10.53 13.17
CA ASN A 198 -4.81 10.04 12.02
C ASN A 198 -3.40 9.63 12.43
N MET A 199 -2.82 8.69 11.68
CA MET A 199 -1.44 8.25 11.88
C MET A 199 -0.49 9.15 11.07
N THR A 200 -0.41 10.42 11.48
CA THR A 200 0.53 11.38 10.91
C THR A 200 1.60 11.74 11.94
N PHE A 201 2.80 12.11 11.47
CA PHE A 201 3.89 12.52 12.39
C PHE A 201 3.46 13.69 13.24
N ALA A 202 2.71 14.63 12.67
CA ALA A 202 2.20 15.79 13.38
C ALA A 202 1.22 15.42 14.51
N GLU A 203 0.21 14.57 14.23
CA GLU A 203 -0.78 14.18 15.24
C GLU A 203 -0.21 13.22 16.29
N CYS A 204 0.72 12.35 15.90
CA CYS A 204 1.38 11.44 16.82
C CYS A 204 2.50 12.10 17.64
N GLY A 205 2.94 13.32 17.28
CA GLY A 205 4.03 14.04 17.96
C GLY A 205 5.36 13.28 17.86
N THR A 206 5.61 12.62 16.74
CA THR A 206 6.83 11.89 16.39
C THR A 206 7.52 12.59 15.22
N LYS A 207 8.81 12.31 15.02
CA LYS A 207 9.62 12.89 13.93
C LYS A 207 10.06 11.80 12.99
#